data_aee1d567a6b877fcfc77520197e58139
#
_entry.id   aee1d567a6b877fcfc77520197e58139
#
_cell.length_a   1.000
_cell.length_b   1.000
_cell.length_c   1.000
_cell.angle_alpha   90.00
_cell.angle_beta   90.00
_cell.angle_gamma   90.00
#
_symmetry.space_group_name_H-M   'P 1'
#
loop_
_entity.id
_entity.type
_entity.pdbx_description
1 polymer ?
#
loop_
_entity_poly.entity_id
_entity_poly.type
_entity_poly.pdbx_seq_one_letter_code
_entity_poly.pdbx_strand_id
1 'polypeptide(L)'
;MMLIIGSGSLPMALSKSSSHQNNKSSLYGPILPSGGVPGNSGLSNLTGVHNQSSSTSLYSAPPPSASTSGGNISNGVTSSNNKVVMIGFDDGWKSQIVYAKPILDKYGLKASFFVVCNYVNSGDIRRMNWQDIATLQQDRMDVESHTMDHKPLDKLSTNALIYEIAGSKQCLASHGIDSSIFAYPFNLGSNIPSVVDLVAKYYSFARTGTYPLMSLNCSGFANIKPQQTDCRTYLPDGKLTFANRYDIRSDSFFHISSGHNYGPSEMFQKFIQQVNSQVPYNNGKINAIPILTYHDLTYNMQDYKKAATTITVQLFDQEMQYLHDNGFKVLLLNQFGFNPTNNVFYLKNVPSYSGMTANAATLLG
;
A
#
# COMPACT_ATOMS: atom_id res chain seq x y z
N MET A 1 -60.71 -23.19 -36.98
CA MET A 1 -60.29 -22.95 -38.36
C MET A 1 -58.78 -22.72 -38.26
N MET A 2 -57.95 -23.75 -38.21
CA MET A 2 -57.24 -24.32 -39.36
C MET A 2 -56.48 -23.22 -40.15
N LEU A 3 -55.21 -23.18 -40.30
CA LEU A 3 -54.16 -24.03 -40.84
C LEU A 3 -52.98 -23.09 -41.12
N ILE A 4 -51.75 -23.34 -41.20
CA ILE A 4 -50.76 -24.30 -41.59
C ILE A 4 -49.42 -23.57 -41.61
N ILE A 5 -48.42 -24.05 -40.99
CA ILE A 5 -47.10 -24.61 -41.34
C ILE A 5 -46.34 -23.90 -42.47
N GLY A 6 -45.07 -23.54 -42.17
CA GLY A 6 -44.05 -23.23 -43.18
C GLY A 6 -42.65 -23.35 -42.60
N SER A 7 -42.09 -24.54 -42.66
CA SER A 7 -40.72 -24.89 -42.39
C SER A 7 -39.81 -24.51 -43.55
N GLY A 8 -38.63 -23.99 -43.29
CA GLY A 8 -37.59 -23.73 -44.27
C GLY A 8 -36.20 -23.87 -43.65
N SER A 9 -35.58 -25.02 -43.97
CA SER A 9 -34.22 -25.41 -43.54
C SER A 9 -33.18 -24.98 -44.61
N LEU A 10 -32.04 -24.50 -44.09
CA LEU A 10 -30.62 -24.67 -44.53
C LEU A 10 -30.25 -24.55 -46.03
N PRO A 11 -29.01 -24.10 -46.35
CA PRO A 11 -27.88 -24.97 -46.13
C PRO A 11 -26.57 -24.32 -45.65
N MET A 12 -25.70 -25.21 -45.11
CA MET A 12 -24.29 -25.07 -44.89
C MET A 12 -23.50 -24.75 -46.17
N ALA A 13 -22.46 -23.94 -46.02
CA ALA A 13 -21.30 -24.01 -46.87
C ALA A 13 -20.02 -24.03 -46.03
N LEU A 14 -19.41 -25.19 -46.01
CA LEU A 14 -18.01 -25.39 -45.63
C LEU A 14 -17.11 -24.86 -46.75
N SER A 15 -16.08 -24.11 -46.45
CA SER A 15 -14.85 -24.12 -47.22
C SER A 15 -13.65 -24.16 -46.26
N LYS A 16 -12.89 -25.22 -46.44
CA LYS A 16 -11.55 -25.48 -45.94
C LYS A 16 -10.51 -24.71 -46.76
N SER A 17 -9.46 -24.30 -46.15
CA SER A 17 -8.05 -24.55 -46.47
C SER A 17 -7.21 -23.52 -45.73
N SER A 18 -6.34 -23.98 -44.95
CA SER A 18 -4.97 -24.51 -45.04
C SER A 18 -3.94 -23.42 -44.84
N SER A 19 -3.27 -23.58 -43.74
CA SER A 19 -1.83 -23.84 -43.54
C SER A 19 -0.85 -22.67 -43.54
N HIS A 20 0.02 -22.85 -42.59
CA HIS A 20 1.44 -22.46 -42.49
C HIS A 20 1.70 -21.05 -41.90
N GLN A 21 2.40 -21.00 -40.92
CA GLN A 21 3.66 -21.35 -40.31
C GLN A 21 4.26 -20.19 -39.53
N ASN A 22 4.74 -20.57 -38.36
CA ASN A 22 6.02 -20.17 -37.79
C ASN A 22 6.28 -18.69 -37.44
N ASN A 23 6.43 -18.42 -36.20
CA ASN A 23 7.74 -18.37 -35.53
C ASN A 23 8.01 -17.11 -34.75
N LYS A 24 8.59 -17.37 -33.64
CA LYS A 24 9.60 -16.60 -32.87
C LYS A 24 9.09 -15.69 -31.76
N SER A 25 9.28 -16.27 -30.58
CA SER A 25 9.77 -15.62 -29.40
C SER A 25 10.64 -14.40 -29.68
N SER A 26 10.32 -13.27 -29.13
CA SER A 26 11.25 -12.16 -28.98
C SER A 26 11.34 -11.76 -27.53
N LEU A 27 12.42 -12.21 -26.93
CA LEU A 27 13.02 -11.67 -25.73
C LEU A 27 13.48 -10.24 -26.03
N TYR A 28 12.95 -9.26 -25.30
CA TYR A 28 13.54 -7.93 -25.24
C TYR A 28 13.94 -7.63 -23.79
N GLY A 29 15.24 -7.80 -23.53
CA GLY A 29 15.93 -7.14 -22.45
C GLY A 29 16.44 -5.76 -22.92
N PRO A 30 16.58 -4.76 -22.05
CA PRO A 30 17.14 -3.47 -22.45
C PRO A 30 18.64 -3.59 -22.65
N ILE A 31 19.08 -3.15 -23.81
CA ILE A 31 20.48 -3.00 -24.21
C ILE A 31 21.00 -1.68 -23.61
N LEU A 32 22.08 -1.78 -22.86
CA LEU A 32 22.94 -0.64 -22.48
C LEU A 32 23.97 -0.41 -23.61
N PRO A 33 24.27 0.84 -23.98
CA PRO A 33 25.35 1.11 -24.90
C PRO A 33 26.71 1.09 -24.20
N SER A 34 27.59 0.25 -24.73
CA SER A 34 29.02 0.23 -24.44
C SER A 34 29.74 1.23 -25.37
N GLY A 35 30.62 2.03 -24.78
CA GLY A 35 31.63 2.80 -25.50
C GLY A 35 32.58 3.37 -24.47
N GLY A 36 33.76 2.93 -24.34
CA GLY A 36 34.91 2.98 -25.17
C GLY A 36 35.94 3.85 -24.45
N VAL A 37 36.96 3.26 -23.85
CA VAL A 37 38.15 3.94 -23.28
C VAL A 37 39.15 4.17 -24.42
N PRO A 38 39.97 5.25 -24.41
CA PRO A 38 41.38 5.09 -24.20
C PRO A 38 41.98 6.14 -23.23
N GLY A 39 42.78 5.84 -22.35
CA GLY A 39 44.18 5.61 -22.06
C GLY A 39 45.06 6.85 -22.22
N ASN A 40 45.70 7.27 -21.21
CA ASN A 40 47.11 7.19 -20.90
C ASN A 40 47.69 8.39 -20.11
N SER A 41 48.43 8.08 -19.07
CA SER A 41 49.70 8.66 -18.59
C SER A 41 49.74 10.10 -18.04
N GLY A 42 50.32 10.17 -16.83
CA GLY A 42 51.02 11.37 -16.31
C GLY A 42 51.20 11.35 -14.80
N LEU A 43 52.37 10.78 -14.35
CA LEU A 43 52.90 10.98 -12.99
C LEU A 43 53.23 12.47 -12.76
N SER A 44 52.99 12.99 -11.56
CA SER A 44 54.04 13.68 -10.80
C SER A 44 53.56 13.97 -9.37
N ASN A 45 54.44 13.63 -8.44
CA ASN A 45 54.48 13.93 -7.02
C ASN A 45 54.33 15.43 -6.73
N LEU A 46 53.70 15.76 -5.61
CA LEU A 46 54.29 16.69 -4.63
C LEU A 46 53.56 16.61 -3.28
N THR A 47 54.40 16.41 -2.29
CA THR A 47 54.18 16.45 -0.85
C THR A 47 53.62 17.78 -0.33
N GLY A 48 52.78 17.70 0.68
CA GLY A 48 52.36 18.86 1.47
C GLY A 48 51.54 18.44 2.68
N VAL A 49 52.21 18.27 3.81
CA VAL A 49 51.64 18.11 5.15
C VAL A 49 51.08 19.43 5.61
N HIS A 50 49.78 19.48 5.94
CA HIS A 50 49.29 20.43 6.95
C HIS A 50 48.19 19.79 7.79
N ASN A 51 48.56 19.59 9.06
CA ASN A 51 47.65 19.40 10.18
C ASN A 51 46.79 20.66 10.35
N GLN A 52 45.49 20.46 10.40
CA GLN A 52 44.61 21.31 11.23
C GLN A 52 43.48 20.48 11.81
N SER A 53 43.49 20.40 13.11
CA SER A 53 42.45 19.95 14.01
C SER A 53 41.21 20.83 13.89
N SER A 54 40.06 20.21 13.70
CA SER A 54 38.77 20.87 13.95
C SER A 54 37.87 19.97 14.76
N SER A 55 37.60 20.46 15.90
CA SER A 55 36.71 20.12 16.98
C SER A 55 35.37 19.48 16.58
N THR A 56 35.14 18.30 17.11
CA THR A 56 33.85 17.64 17.26
C THR A 56 33.02 18.37 18.32
N SER A 57 31.96 19.02 17.91
CA SER A 57 30.92 19.52 18.80
C SER A 57 29.94 18.39 19.11
N LEU A 58 30.09 17.79 20.27
CA LEU A 58 29.11 16.90 20.90
C LEU A 58 28.02 17.77 21.51
N TYR A 59 26.83 17.77 20.94
CA TYR A 59 25.64 18.26 21.62
C TYR A 59 25.18 17.20 22.64
N SER A 60 25.57 17.40 23.89
CA SER A 60 25.01 16.69 25.03
C SER A 60 23.79 17.46 25.51
N ALA A 61 22.64 16.81 25.51
CA ALA A 61 21.46 17.31 26.19
C ALA A 61 21.65 17.21 27.72
N PRO A 62 21.24 18.22 28.51
CA PRO A 62 21.36 18.15 29.95
C PRO A 62 20.33 17.17 30.55
N PRO A 63 20.64 16.51 31.68
CA PRO A 63 19.69 15.64 32.37
C PRO A 63 18.59 16.47 33.06
N PRO A 64 17.36 15.93 33.18
CA PRO A 64 16.31 16.63 33.87
C PRO A 64 16.57 16.65 35.38
N SER A 65 16.51 17.86 35.97
CA SER A 65 16.58 18.10 37.40
C SER A 65 15.38 17.49 38.11
N ALA A 66 15.65 16.68 39.11
CA ALA A 66 14.63 16.22 40.08
C ALA A 66 14.17 17.37 40.96
N SER A 67 12.92 17.77 40.84
CA SER A 67 12.24 18.57 41.86
C SER A 67 11.19 17.72 42.54
N THR A 68 11.45 17.36 43.77
CA THR A 68 10.47 16.81 44.73
C THR A 68 9.52 17.91 45.17
N SER A 69 8.24 17.78 44.86
CA SER A 69 7.17 18.39 45.66
C SER A 69 5.95 17.49 45.59
N GLY A 70 5.51 17.05 46.78
CA GLY A 70 4.33 16.22 46.94
C GLY A 70 3.05 17.01 46.66
N GLY A 71 2.05 16.31 46.21
CA GLY A 71 0.70 16.86 46.12
C GLY A 71 -0.18 16.12 45.11
N ASN A 72 -1.17 15.43 45.63
CA ASN A 72 -2.40 14.96 44.98
C ASN A 72 -2.32 13.93 43.87
N ILE A 73 -2.67 12.71 44.27
CA ILE A 73 -3.12 11.65 43.35
C ILE A 73 -4.46 12.10 42.76
N SER A 74 -4.43 12.81 41.63
CA SER A 74 -5.54 12.89 40.73
C SER A 74 -5.48 11.64 39.86
N ASN A 75 -6.52 10.81 39.89
CA ASN A 75 -6.74 9.73 38.95
C ASN A 75 -6.71 10.29 37.50
N GLY A 76 -5.52 10.38 36.96
CA GLY A 76 -5.33 10.71 35.55
C GLY A 76 -5.94 9.58 34.72
N VAL A 77 -7.07 9.85 34.11
CA VAL A 77 -7.55 9.09 32.93
C VAL A 77 -6.39 9.12 31.95
N THR A 78 -5.69 8.00 31.86
CA THR A 78 -4.67 7.80 30.80
C THR A 78 -5.37 8.02 29.47
N SER A 79 -5.04 9.11 28.81
CA SER A 79 -5.42 9.39 27.44
C SER A 79 -5.08 8.13 26.63
N SER A 80 -6.10 7.38 26.21
CA SER A 80 -5.90 6.25 25.32
C SER A 80 -5.27 6.80 24.05
N ASN A 81 -3.97 6.54 23.88
CA ASN A 81 -3.25 6.92 22.68
C ASN A 81 -3.97 6.28 21.50
N ASN A 82 -4.69 7.07 20.70
CA ASN A 82 -5.37 6.61 19.48
C ASN A 82 -4.33 6.32 18.37
N LYS A 83 -3.35 5.47 18.68
CA LYS A 83 -2.36 4.99 17.74
C LYS A 83 -3.00 3.97 16.83
N VAL A 84 -3.14 4.31 15.58
CA VAL A 84 -3.70 3.43 14.55
C VAL A 84 -2.74 3.33 13.37
N VAL A 85 -2.82 2.26 12.61
CA VAL A 85 -2.08 2.08 11.36
C VAL A 85 -2.89 1.16 10.45
N MET A 86 -2.75 1.31 9.15
CA MET A 86 -3.25 0.35 8.16
C MET A 86 -2.08 -0.24 7.37
N ILE A 87 -2.17 -1.52 7.08
CA ILE A 87 -1.16 -2.27 6.33
C ILE A 87 -1.80 -2.79 5.06
N GLY A 88 -1.19 -2.47 3.91
CA GLY A 88 -1.54 -2.97 2.61
C GLY A 88 -0.42 -3.80 1.99
N PHE A 89 -0.78 -4.76 1.16
CA PHE A 89 0.12 -5.52 0.30
C PHE A 89 -0.35 -5.44 -1.14
N ASP A 90 0.55 -5.09 -2.05
CA ASP A 90 0.24 -4.98 -3.47
C ASP A 90 0.75 -6.18 -4.28
N ASP A 91 0.21 -6.35 -5.49
CA ASP A 91 0.64 -7.29 -6.55
C ASP A 91 0.33 -8.77 -6.33
N GLY A 92 -0.08 -9.21 -5.15
CA GLY A 92 -0.38 -10.62 -4.89
C GLY A 92 0.85 -11.54 -4.96
N TRP A 93 1.99 -11.12 -4.39
CA TRP A 93 3.19 -11.95 -4.31
C TRP A 93 3.01 -13.17 -3.41
N LYS A 94 3.57 -14.31 -3.79
CA LYS A 94 3.51 -15.55 -2.99
C LYS A 94 4.16 -15.40 -1.62
N SER A 95 5.18 -14.56 -1.49
CA SER A 95 5.86 -14.24 -0.24
C SER A 95 4.93 -13.62 0.81
N GLN A 96 3.87 -12.95 0.38
CA GLN A 96 2.89 -12.31 1.27
C GLN A 96 2.13 -13.36 2.10
N ILE A 97 1.74 -14.48 1.49
CA ILE A 97 1.08 -15.56 2.24
C ILE A 97 2.06 -16.50 2.92
N VAL A 98 3.26 -16.68 2.35
CA VAL A 98 4.26 -17.61 2.89
C VAL A 98 5.03 -17.00 4.06
N TYR A 99 5.33 -15.70 4.01
CA TYR A 99 6.17 -15.02 5.01
C TYR A 99 5.44 -13.95 5.80
N ALA A 100 4.69 -13.05 5.13
CA ALA A 100 4.06 -11.94 5.84
C ALA A 100 2.88 -12.42 6.69
N LYS A 101 2.01 -13.27 6.15
CA LYS A 101 0.82 -13.75 6.87
C LYS A 101 1.16 -14.45 8.20
N PRO A 102 2.13 -15.40 8.28
CA PRO A 102 2.52 -15.99 9.57
C PRO A 102 3.02 -14.98 10.59
N ILE A 103 3.70 -13.91 10.15
CA ILE A 103 4.15 -12.84 11.04
C ILE A 103 2.94 -12.00 11.52
N LEU A 104 2.01 -11.65 10.64
CA LEU A 104 0.78 -10.98 11.03
C LEU A 104 0.00 -11.79 12.06
N ASP A 105 -0.15 -13.10 11.83
CA ASP A 105 -0.84 -14.02 12.75
C ASP A 105 -0.12 -14.12 14.11
N LYS A 106 1.21 -14.14 14.12
CA LYS A 106 2.04 -14.17 15.35
C LYS A 106 1.72 -12.99 16.28
N TYR A 107 1.44 -11.82 15.72
CA TYR A 107 1.14 -10.61 16.47
C TYR A 107 -0.37 -10.28 16.54
N GLY A 108 -1.22 -11.13 16.00
CA GLY A 108 -2.68 -10.90 15.97
C GLY A 108 -3.09 -9.73 15.08
N LEU A 109 -2.27 -9.39 14.09
CA LEU A 109 -2.49 -8.26 13.19
C LEU A 109 -3.22 -8.70 11.92
N LYS A 110 -3.89 -7.75 11.26
CA LYS A 110 -4.58 -7.96 9.99
C LYS A 110 -4.10 -6.96 8.95
N ALA A 111 -4.25 -7.30 7.67
CA ALA A 111 -3.82 -6.46 6.55
C ALA A 111 -4.78 -6.56 5.36
N SER A 112 -4.71 -5.57 4.47
CA SER A 112 -5.46 -5.52 3.21
C SER A 112 -4.55 -5.92 2.05
N PHE A 113 -5.00 -6.81 1.18
CA PHE A 113 -4.23 -7.37 0.06
C PHE A 113 -4.84 -6.91 -1.25
N PHE A 114 -4.09 -6.14 -2.02
CA PHE A 114 -4.50 -5.62 -3.33
C PHE A 114 -3.96 -6.52 -4.43
N VAL A 115 -4.84 -7.28 -5.05
CA VAL A 115 -4.43 -8.32 -6.00
C VAL A 115 -4.67 -7.90 -7.44
N VAL A 116 -3.71 -8.26 -8.30
CA VAL A 116 -3.82 -8.15 -9.75
C VAL A 116 -4.44 -9.44 -10.26
N CYS A 117 -5.65 -9.37 -10.83
CA CYS A 117 -6.41 -10.57 -11.19
C CYS A 117 -5.64 -11.53 -12.10
N ASN A 118 -5.01 -11.01 -13.15
CA ASN A 118 -4.28 -11.87 -14.08
C ASN A 118 -2.96 -12.40 -13.54
N TYR A 119 -2.40 -11.78 -12.49
CA TYR A 119 -1.27 -12.38 -11.79
C TYR A 119 -1.71 -13.63 -11.02
N VAL A 120 -2.87 -13.57 -10.36
CA VAL A 120 -3.48 -14.74 -9.67
C VAL A 120 -3.87 -15.84 -10.67
N ASN A 121 -4.41 -15.45 -11.83
CA ASN A 121 -4.81 -16.38 -12.91
C ASN A 121 -3.61 -17.01 -13.63
N SER A 122 -2.42 -16.43 -13.56
CA SER A 122 -1.28 -16.79 -14.41
C SER A 122 -0.69 -18.18 -14.12
N GLY A 123 -0.90 -18.72 -12.92
CA GLY A 123 -0.22 -19.92 -12.46
C GLY A 123 1.28 -19.71 -12.17
N ASP A 124 1.78 -18.48 -12.18
CA ASP A 124 3.16 -18.16 -11.78
C ASP A 124 3.35 -18.50 -10.30
N ILE A 125 4.29 -19.40 -10.00
CA ILE A 125 4.58 -19.86 -8.62
C ILE A 125 5.03 -18.74 -7.68
N ARG A 126 5.46 -17.59 -8.22
CA ARG A 126 5.83 -16.40 -7.44
C ARG A 126 4.62 -15.56 -7.04
N ARG A 127 3.43 -15.86 -7.57
CA ARG A 127 2.18 -15.17 -7.28
C ARG A 127 1.26 -16.05 -6.43
N MET A 128 0.40 -15.42 -5.66
CA MET A 128 -0.69 -16.13 -5.00
C MET A 128 -1.64 -16.70 -6.04
N ASN A 129 -2.24 -17.82 -5.72
CA ASN A 129 -3.36 -18.39 -6.48
C ASN A 129 -4.69 -18.15 -5.74
N TRP A 130 -5.81 -18.53 -6.33
CA TRP A 130 -7.12 -18.32 -5.71
C TRP A 130 -7.32 -19.09 -4.39
N GLN A 131 -6.63 -20.21 -4.17
CA GLN A 131 -6.65 -20.93 -2.88
C GLN A 131 -5.93 -20.11 -1.79
N ASP A 132 -4.82 -19.47 -2.12
CA ASP A 132 -4.13 -18.54 -1.21
C ASP A 132 -5.03 -17.36 -0.83
N ILE A 133 -5.71 -16.78 -1.83
CA ILE A 133 -6.66 -15.67 -1.62
C ILE A 133 -7.83 -16.12 -0.74
N ALA A 134 -8.40 -17.31 -0.97
CA ALA A 134 -9.45 -17.85 -0.12
C ALA A 134 -8.98 -18.04 1.33
N THR A 135 -7.71 -18.44 1.54
CA THR A 135 -7.12 -18.52 2.88
C THR A 135 -7.05 -17.16 3.56
N LEU A 136 -6.65 -16.10 2.83
CA LEU A 136 -6.65 -14.75 3.37
C LEU A 136 -8.05 -14.32 3.83
N GLN A 137 -9.10 -14.61 3.03
CA GLN A 137 -10.48 -14.28 3.39
C GLN A 137 -10.97 -15.06 4.61
N GLN A 138 -10.67 -16.36 4.69
CA GLN A 138 -11.03 -17.22 5.83
C GLN A 138 -10.43 -16.69 7.14
N ASP A 139 -9.23 -16.15 7.08
CA ASP A 139 -8.52 -15.54 8.20
C ASP A 139 -8.88 -14.05 8.40
N ARG A 140 -9.95 -13.59 7.74
CA ARG A 140 -10.46 -12.20 7.87
C ARG A 140 -9.43 -11.13 7.50
N MET A 141 -8.54 -11.43 6.57
CA MET A 141 -7.77 -10.43 5.86
C MET A 141 -8.67 -9.77 4.82
N ASP A 142 -8.39 -8.53 4.50
CA ASP A 142 -9.13 -7.78 3.49
C ASP A 142 -8.51 -8.02 2.10
N VAL A 143 -9.32 -8.31 1.09
CA VAL A 143 -8.83 -8.55 -0.28
C VAL A 143 -9.48 -7.53 -1.21
N GLU A 144 -8.65 -6.76 -1.87
CA GLU A 144 -9.04 -5.59 -2.65
C GLU A 144 -8.39 -5.58 -4.04
N SER A 145 -8.81 -4.66 -4.89
CA SER A 145 -8.45 -4.64 -6.30
C SER A 145 -7.17 -3.85 -6.61
N HIS A 146 -6.33 -4.45 -7.47
CA HIS A 146 -5.17 -3.80 -8.08
C HIS A 146 -5.13 -3.96 -9.60
N THR A 147 -6.29 -3.81 -10.25
CA THR A 147 -6.52 -3.96 -11.69
C THR A 147 -6.51 -5.41 -12.22
N MET A 148 -6.71 -5.54 -13.54
CA MET A 148 -6.59 -6.83 -14.22
C MET A 148 -5.13 -7.20 -14.52
N ASP A 149 -4.35 -6.27 -15.10
CA ASP A 149 -3.03 -6.52 -15.69
C ASP A 149 -1.91 -5.66 -15.09
N HIS A 150 -2.20 -4.83 -14.07
CA HIS A 150 -1.24 -3.91 -13.48
C HIS A 150 -0.67 -2.90 -14.48
N LYS A 151 -1.51 -2.32 -15.35
CA LYS A 151 -1.07 -1.31 -16.33
C LYS A 151 -1.16 0.10 -15.78
N PRO A 152 -0.26 1.02 -16.20
CA PRO A 152 -0.35 2.43 -15.86
C PRO A 152 -1.62 3.04 -16.49
N LEU A 153 -2.55 3.53 -15.65
CA LEU A 153 -3.88 3.93 -16.10
C LEU A 153 -3.90 5.29 -16.82
N ASP A 154 -2.86 6.09 -16.68
CA ASP A 154 -2.73 7.42 -17.27
C ASP A 154 -2.56 7.40 -18.80
N LYS A 155 -2.27 6.24 -19.39
CA LYS A 155 -1.97 6.08 -20.82
C LYS A 155 -2.95 5.17 -21.56
N LEU A 156 -3.99 4.71 -20.89
CA LEU A 156 -4.91 3.75 -21.46
C LEU A 156 -6.08 4.42 -22.21
N SER A 157 -6.54 3.75 -23.28
CA SER A 157 -7.82 4.11 -23.91
C SER A 157 -9.00 3.81 -22.97
N THR A 158 -10.15 4.41 -23.21
CA THR A 158 -11.35 4.20 -22.41
C THR A 158 -11.73 2.71 -22.28
N ASN A 159 -11.66 1.94 -23.38
CA ASN A 159 -11.98 0.51 -23.34
C ASN A 159 -10.98 -0.27 -22.47
N ALA A 160 -9.69 0.06 -22.56
CA ALA A 160 -8.66 -0.55 -21.72
C ALA A 160 -8.82 -0.16 -20.23
N LEU A 161 -9.19 1.09 -19.94
CA LEU A 161 -9.52 1.51 -18.58
C LEU A 161 -10.72 0.73 -18.01
N ILE A 162 -11.78 0.54 -18.80
CA ILE A 162 -12.94 -0.26 -18.38
C ILE A 162 -12.51 -1.70 -18.07
N TYR A 163 -11.66 -2.30 -18.91
CA TYR A 163 -11.14 -3.64 -18.68
C TYR A 163 -10.33 -3.71 -17.37
N GLU A 164 -9.40 -2.78 -17.15
CA GLU A 164 -8.55 -2.77 -15.94
C GLU A 164 -9.38 -2.53 -14.66
N ILE A 165 -10.34 -1.62 -14.69
CA ILE A 165 -11.07 -1.15 -13.51
C ILE A 165 -12.34 -1.98 -13.26
N ALA A 166 -13.26 -2.04 -14.23
CA ALA A 166 -14.49 -2.82 -14.11
C ALA A 166 -14.24 -4.33 -14.20
N GLY A 167 -13.31 -4.75 -15.08
CA GLY A 167 -12.90 -6.14 -15.21
C GLY A 167 -12.35 -6.70 -13.90
N SER A 168 -11.49 -5.96 -13.19
CA SER A 168 -10.96 -6.42 -11.90
C SER A 168 -12.02 -6.53 -10.82
N LYS A 169 -12.99 -5.61 -10.76
CA LYS A 169 -14.16 -5.73 -9.86
C LYS A 169 -14.94 -7.01 -10.14
N GLN A 170 -15.21 -7.29 -11.43
CA GLN A 170 -15.94 -8.49 -11.84
C GLN A 170 -15.13 -9.76 -11.58
N CYS A 171 -13.83 -9.75 -11.82
CA CYS A 171 -12.93 -10.87 -11.54
C CYS A 171 -12.98 -11.24 -10.05
N LEU A 172 -12.81 -10.28 -9.15
CA LEU A 172 -12.87 -10.51 -7.71
C LEU A 172 -14.27 -11.01 -7.28
N ALA A 173 -15.33 -10.39 -7.80
CA ALA A 173 -16.70 -10.79 -7.50
C ALA A 173 -17.00 -12.24 -7.93
N SER A 174 -16.42 -12.72 -9.06
CA SER A 174 -16.58 -14.11 -9.51
C SER A 174 -15.95 -15.14 -8.57
N HIS A 175 -15.07 -14.69 -7.67
CA HIS A 175 -14.46 -15.50 -6.60
C HIS A 175 -15.03 -15.18 -5.21
N GLY A 176 -16.20 -14.51 -5.15
CA GLY A 176 -16.88 -14.21 -3.89
C GLY A 176 -16.26 -13.06 -3.09
N ILE A 177 -15.46 -12.19 -3.72
CA ILE A 177 -14.80 -11.05 -3.08
C ILE A 177 -15.53 -9.77 -3.46
N ASP A 178 -16.12 -9.10 -2.47
CA ASP A 178 -16.74 -7.78 -2.65
C ASP A 178 -15.69 -6.69 -2.37
N SER A 179 -14.80 -6.46 -3.32
CA SER A 179 -13.78 -5.42 -3.24
C SER A 179 -14.41 -4.04 -3.29
N SER A 180 -14.15 -3.21 -2.29
CA SER A 180 -14.66 -1.84 -2.17
C SER A 180 -13.61 -0.77 -2.44
N ILE A 181 -12.35 -1.17 -2.48
CA ILE A 181 -11.21 -0.27 -2.61
C ILE A 181 -10.37 -0.66 -3.83
N PHE A 182 -9.92 0.35 -4.54
CA PHE A 182 -9.03 0.21 -5.68
C PHE A 182 -7.65 0.76 -5.36
N ALA A 183 -6.58 0.10 -5.80
CA ALA A 183 -5.24 0.66 -5.76
C ALA A 183 -4.76 0.97 -7.18
N TYR A 184 -4.25 2.19 -7.39
CA TYR A 184 -3.72 2.61 -8.69
C TYR A 184 -2.33 2.01 -8.90
N PRO A 185 -2.11 1.20 -9.97
CA PRO A 185 -0.77 0.74 -10.32
C PRO A 185 0.19 1.91 -10.55
N PHE A 186 1.40 1.82 -10.02
CA PHE A 186 2.43 2.85 -10.12
C PHE A 186 2.01 4.24 -9.57
N ASN A 187 0.88 4.32 -8.85
CA ASN A 187 0.23 5.56 -8.41
C ASN A 187 -0.21 6.48 -9.57
N LEU A 188 -0.41 5.91 -10.78
CA LEU A 188 -0.76 6.65 -11.99
C LEU A 188 -2.26 6.61 -12.28
N GLY A 189 -2.81 7.76 -12.67
CA GLY A 189 -4.23 7.92 -13.00
C GLY A 189 -5.08 8.57 -11.89
N SER A 190 -4.62 8.61 -10.63
CA SER A 190 -5.35 9.22 -9.52
C SER A 190 -5.55 10.74 -9.66
N ASN A 191 -4.75 11.38 -10.51
CA ASN A 191 -4.83 12.81 -10.81
C ASN A 191 -5.56 13.12 -12.14
N ILE A 192 -6.17 12.10 -12.79
CA ILE A 192 -6.90 12.25 -14.04
C ILE A 192 -8.39 12.11 -13.77
N PRO A 193 -9.19 13.20 -13.88
CA PRO A 193 -10.61 13.18 -13.52
C PRO A 193 -11.41 12.05 -14.20
N SER A 194 -11.19 11.78 -15.48
CA SER A 194 -11.91 10.72 -16.21
C SER A 194 -11.58 9.30 -15.71
N VAL A 195 -10.34 9.06 -15.25
CA VAL A 195 -9.94 7.79 -14.61
C VAL A 195 -10.60 7.68 -13.25
N VAL A 196 -10.53 8.73 -12.42
CA VAL A 196 -11.13 8.76 -11.08
C VAL A 196 -12.66 8.61 -11.16
N ASP A 197 -13.31 9.26 -12.13
CA ASP A 197 -14.76 9.11 -12.34
C ASP A 197 -15.14 7.68 -12.72
N LEU A 198 -14.30 6.99 -13.48
CA LEU A 198 -14.52 5.59 -13.81
C LEU A 198 -14.32 4.69 -12.59
N VAL A 199 -13.24 4.90 -11.80
CA VAL A 199 -13.02 4.18 -10.54
C VAL A 199 -14.20 4.37 -9.59
N ALA A 200 -14.72 5.58 -9.46
CA ALA A 200 -15.84 5.92 -8.58
C ALA A 200 -17.16 5.23 -8.95
N LYS A 201 -17.31 4.71 -10.17
CA LYS A 201 -18.48 3.91 -10.58
C LYS A 201 -18.46 2.50 -10.00
N TYR A 202 -17.28 1.96 -9.70
CA TYR A 202 -17.13 0.56 -9.30
C TYR A 202 -16.63 0.38 -7.87
N TYR A 203 -15.92 1.36 -7.33
CA TYR A 203 -15.30 1.31 -6.02
C TYR A 203 -15.70 2.50 -5.16
N SER A 204 -15.81 2.28 -3.86
CA SER A 204 -16.12 3.34 -2.90
C SER A 204 -14.93 4.21 -2.56
N PHE A 205 -13.72 3.64 -2.67
CA PHE A 205 -12.46 4.27 -2.31
C PHE A 205 -11.36 3.88 -3.30
N ALA A 206 -10.32 4.71 -3.38
CA ALA A 206 -9.10 4.34 -4.10
C ALA A 206 -7.84 4.86 -3.41
N ARG A 207 -6.76 4.09 -3.50
CA ARG A 207 -5.48 4.31 -2.81
C ARG A 207 -4.35 4.56 -3.79
N THR A 208 -3.49 5.51 -3.41
CA THR A 208 -2.17 5.76 -4.02
C THR A 208 -1.05 5.48 -3.00
N GLY A 209 0.20 5.55 -3.44
CA GLY A 209 1.39 5.28 -2.62
C GLY A 209 2.35 6.46 -2.51
N THR A 210 1.85 7.70 -2.46
CA THR A 210 2.68 8.89 -2.61
C THR A 210 2.86 9.71 -1.33
N TYR A 211 2.22 9.33 -0.23
CA TYR A 211 2.28 10.09 1.00
C TYR A 211 1.98 9.22 2.24
N PRO A 212 2.74 9.40 3.33
CA PRO A 212 2.67 8.46 4.46
C PRO A 212 1.42 8.58 5.33
N LEU A 213 0.72 9.72 5.32
CA LEU A 213 -0.33 10.01 6.28
C LEU A 213 -1.64 10.38 5.57
N MET A 214 -2.71 9.63 5.83
CA MET A 214 -4.06 9.92 5.38
C MET A 214 -4.83 10.73 6.44
N SER A 215 -5.42 11.86 6.03
CA SER A 215 -6.34 12.62 6.87
C SER A 215 -7.78 12.13 6.67
N LEU A 216 -8.55 12.00 7.76
CA LEU A 216 -9.97 11.63 7.70
C LEU A 216 -10.90 12.80 7.37
N ASN A 217 -10.40 14.02 7.42
CA ASN A 217 -11.18 15.19 7.02
C ASN A 217 -11.08 15.42 5.51
N CYS A 218 -12.18 15.36 4.78
CA CYS A 218 -12.22 15.64 3.34
C CYS A 218 -11.73 17.05 2.98
N SER A 219 -11.75 17.99 3.90
CA SER A 219 -11.15 19.31 3.74
C SER A 219 -9.62 19.27 3.71
N GLY A 220 -8.99 18.23 4.28
CA GLY A 220 -7.55 17.95 4.39
C GLY A 220 -6.72 19.14 4.83
N PHE A 221 -6.83 20.20 4.05
CA PHE A 221 -6.31 21.53 4.32
C PHE A 221 -7.48 22.51 4.21
N ALA A 222 -7.78 23.22 5.28
CA ALA A 222 -8.96 24.06 5.46
C ALA A 222 -9.19 25.12 4.37
N ASN A 223 -8.18 25.44 3.57
CA ASN A 223 -8.19 26.54 2.59
C ASN A 223 -8.34 26.09 1.14
N ILE A 224 -8.48 24.78 0.86
CA ILE A 224 -8.60 24.29 -0.52
C ILE A 224 -10.08 24.20 -0.89
N LYS A 225 -10.48 25.01 -1.86
CA LYS A 225 -11.84 25.07 -2.41
C LYS A 225 -11.80 25.10 -3.95
N PRO A 226 -12.84 24.61 -4.65
CA PRO A 226 -14.07 24.02 -4.13
C PRO A 226 -13.90 22.54 -3.76
N GLN A 227 -14.61 22.11 -2.71
CA GLN A 227 -14.75 20.69 -2.38
C GLN A 227 -16.00 20.12 -3.04
N GLN A 228 -15.89 18.89 -3.50
CA GLN A 228 -17.05 18.13 -3.95
C GLN A 228 -17.70 17.40 -2.77
N THR A 229 -19.01 17.20 -2.85
CA THR A 229 -19.81 16.58 -1.79
C THR A 229 -19.48 15.09 -1.57
N ASP A 230 -18.79 14.47 -2.52
CA ASP A 230 -18.35 13.08 -2.45
C ASP A 230 -16.88 12.91 -2.05
N CYS A 231 -16.27 13.94 -1.48
CA CYS A 231 -14.86 13.97 -1.07
C CYS A 231 -13.87 13.78 -2.25
N ARG A 232 -14.26 14.25 -3.45
CA ARG A 232 -13.40 14.33 -4.64
C ARG A 232 -13.02 15.78 -4.92
N THR A 233 -12.06 16.31 -4.19
CA THR A 233 -11.64 17.70 -4.34
C THR A 233 -10.36 17.79 -5.14
N TYR A 234 -10.35 18.65 -6.14
CA TYR A 234 -9.22 18.89 -7.03
C TYR A 234 -8.53 20.21 -6.72
N LEU A 235 -7.21 20.21 -6.83
CA LEU A 235 -6.40 21.43 -6.87
C LEU A 235 -6.58 22.14 -8.22
N PRO A 236 -6.20 23.44 -8.34
CA PRO A 236 -6.25 24.15 -9.63
C PRO A 236 -5.43 23.50 -10.76
N ASP A 237 -4.41 22.71 -10.42
CA ASP A 237 -3.59 21.94 -11.36
C ASP A 237 -4.21 20.60 -11.78
N GLY A 238 -5.44 20.32 -11.33
CA GLY A 238 -6.17 19.08 -11.63
C GLY A 238 -5.83 17.89 -10.74
N LYS A 239 -4.91 18.03 -9.77
CA LYS A 239 -4.60 16.95 -8.83
C LYS A 239 -5.63 16.88 -7.72
N LEU A 240 -5.87 15.65 -7.22
CA LEU A 240 -6.71 15.43 -6.05
C LEU A 240 -6.09 16.03 -4.80
N THR A 241 -6.94 16.55 -3.91
CA THR A 241 -6.48 17.07 -2.62
C THR A 241 -5.98 15.94 -1.72
N PHE A 242 -5.25 16.32 -0.67
CA PHE A 242 -4.64 15.38 0.27
C PHE A 242 -5.64 14.46 0.99
N ALA A 243 -6.80 14.97 1.38
CA ALA A 243 -7.88 14.19 1.96
C ALA A 243 -8.95 13.93 0.91
N ASN A 244 -8.85 12.79 0.24
CA ASN A 244 -9.74 12.41 -0.83
C ASN A 244 -9.99 10.91 -0.82
N ARG A 245 -11.24 10.48 -0.94
CA ARG A 245 -11.57 9.06 -0.92
C ARG A 245 -11.14 8.28 -2.17
N TYR A 246 -10.78 8.97 -3.24
CA TYR A 246 -10.22 8.38 -4.46
C TYR A 246 -8.73 8.68 -4.64
N ASP A 247 -8.08 9.18 -3.60
CA ASP A 247 -6.64 9.39 -3.50
C ASP A 247 -6.19 9.19 -2.06
N ILE A 248 -6.59 8.04 -1.46
CA ILE A 248 -6.18 7.66 -0.11
C ILE A 248 -4.67 7.50 -0.11
N ARG A 249 -4.01 8.31 0.72
CA ARG A 249 -2.55 8.38 0.79
C ARG A 249 -1.99 7.19 1.55
N SER A 250 -0.99 6.56 0.98
CA SER A 250 -0.17 5.54 1.64
C SER A 250 1.30 5.72 1.29
N ASP A 251 2.19 5.09 2.01
CA ASP A 251 3.61 5.01 1.67
C ASP A 251 3.93 3.62 1.14
N SER A 252 4.46 3.56 -0.06
CA SER A 252 4.95 2.31 -0.67
C SER A 252 6.24 1.80 -0.04
N PHE A 253 6.80 2.52 0.89
CA PHE A 253 7.91 2.16 1.76
C PHE A 253 9.14 1.61 1.02
N PHE A 254 9.51 2.27 -0.07
CA PHE A 254 10.64 1.86 -0.89
C PHE A 254 11.97 2.14 -0.19
N HIS A 255 12.83 1.13 -0.12
CA HIS A 255 14.17 1.29 0.42
C HIS A 255 15.18 1.88 -0.58
N ILE A 256 14.86 1.88 -1.87
CA ILE A 256 15.62 2.62 -2.90
C ILE A 256 14.80 3.83 -3.30
N SER A 257 15.25 5.00 -2.92
CA SER A 257 14.57 6.26 -3.19
C SER A 257 15.56 7.39 -3.39
N SER A 258 15.33 8.23 -4.41
CA SER A 258 16.15 9.43 -4.69
C SER A 258 17.65 9.14 -4.78
N GLY A 259 18.04 7.99 -5.33
CA GLY A 259 19.45 7.59 -5.48
C GLY A 259 20.10 7.04 -4.21
N HIS A 260 19.38 6.95 -3.11
CA HIS A 260 19.83 6.34 -1.87
C HIS A 260 19.23 4.93 -1.70
N ASN A 261 20.06 3.99 -1.23
CA ASN A 261 19.64 2.63 -0.90
C ASN A 261 19.73 2.46 0.63
N TYR A 262 18.61 2.55 1.27
CA TYR A 262 18.50 2.44 2.73
C TYR A 262 18.70 1.01 3.20
N GLY A 263 19.53 0.81 4.21
CA GLY A 263 19.67 -0.47 4.88
C GLY A 263 18.45 -0.82 5.75
N PRO A 264 18.30 -2.10 6.16
CA PRO A 264 17.17 -2.49 7.01
C PRO A 264 17.03 -1.68 8.31
N SER A 265 18.14 -1.34 8.97
CA SER A 265 18.11 -0.52 10.20
C SER A 265 17.60 0.90 9.94
N GLU A 266 17.99 1.52 8.83
CA GLU A 266 17.50 2.84 8.44
C GLU A 266 16.03 2.80 8.08
N MET A 267 15.59 1.75 7.36
CA MET A 267 14.17 1.54 7.05
C MET A 267 13.34 1.36 8.30
N PHE A 268 13.83 0.64 9.30
CA PHE A 268 13.15 0.52 10.59
C PHE A 268 12.99 1.87 11.29
N GLN A 269 13.99 2.75 11.26
CA GLN A 269 13.87 4.10 11.82
C GLN A 269 12.84 4.95 11.05
N LYS A 270 12.82 4.86 9.73
CA LYS A 270 11.80 5.53 8.89
C LYS A 270 10.39 5.01 9.22
N PHE A 271 10.24 3.70 9.39
CA PHE A 271 8.99 3.08 9.81
C PHE A 271 8.50 3.65 11.14
N ILE A 272 9.36 3.71 12.17
CA ILE A 272 9.02 4.28 13.49
C ILE A 272 8.56 5.74 13.35
N GLN A 273 9.29 6.55 12.58
CA GLN A 273 8.93 7.96 12.34
C GLN A 273 7.56 8.06 11.67
N GLN A 274 7.30 7.22 10.69
CA GLN A 274 6.08 7.24 9.92
C GLN A 274 4.86 6.82 10.74
N VAL A 275 4.91 5.71 11.46
CA VAL A 275 3.76 5.26 12.27
C VAL A 275 3.46 6.21 13.42
N ASN A 276 4.44 6.97 13.90
CA ASN A 276 4.24 7.99 14.94
C ASN A 276 3.88 9.38 14.38
N SER A 277 3.90 9.59 13.06
CA SER A 277 3.56 10.89 12.44
C SER A 277 2.13 11.34 12.71
N GLN A 278 1.24 10.42 13.11
CA GLN A 278 -0.15 10.69 13.48
C GLN A 278 -0.33 11.36 14.84
N VAL A 279 0.67 11.25 15.74
CA VAL A 279 0.54 11.66 17.14
C VAL A 279 0.03 13.11 17.32
N PRO A 280 0.51 14.11 16.57
CA PRO A 280 0.02 15.48 16.70
C PRO A 280 -1.44 15.67 16.30
N TYR A 281 -1.99 14.76 15.48
CA TYR A 281 -3.33 14.87 14.90
C TYR A 281 -4.39 14.08 15.68
N ASN A 282 -3.99 13.02 16.39
CA ASN A 282 -4.89 12.06 17.03
C ASN A 282 -5.09 12.35 18.53
N ASN A 283 -5.33 13.60 18.87
CA ASN A 283 -5.62 14.03 20.24
C ASN A 283 -7.10 13.80 20.58
N GLY A 284 -7.40 12.74 21.34
CA GLY A 284 -8.75 12.39 21.79
C GLY A 284 -9.60 11.68 20.73
N LYS A 285 -9.29 11.80 19.45
CA LYS A 285 -9.95 11.10 18.34
C LYS A 285 -8.97 10.79 17.22
N ILE A 286 -9.32 9.84 16.35
CA ILE A 286 -8.52 9.52 15.17
C ILE A 286 -8.87 10.51 14.06
N ASN A 287 -7.89 11.34 13.67
CA ASN A 287 -8.00 12.31 12.58
C ASN A 287 -7.08 11.97 11.40
N ALA A 288 -6.00 11.23 11.66
CA ALA A 288 -5.03 10.86 10.66
C ALA A 288 -4.54 9.43 10.89
N ILE A 289 -4.26 8.70 9.81
CA ILE A 289 -3.85 7.30 9.84
C ILE A 289 -2.65 7.12 8.91
N PRO A 290 -1.51 6.62 9.41
CA PRO A 290 -0.44 6.12 8.56
C PRO A 290 -0.90 4.85 7.84
N ILE A 291 -0.70 4.79 6.53
CA ILE A 291 -0.99 3.61 5.71
C ILE A 291 0.31 3.18 5.05
N LEU A 292 0.73 1.96 5.34
CA LEU A 292 1.96 1.35 4.84
C LEU A 292 1.63 0.35 3.76
N THR A 293 2.35 0.39 2.66
CA THR A 293 2.16 -0.56 1.55
C THR A 293 3.43 -1.35 1.31
N TYR A 294 3.32 -2.65 1.42
CA TYR A 294 4.38 -3.63 1.15
C TYR A 294 4.11 -4.36 -0.17
N HIS A 295 5.14 -4.99 -0.72
CA HIS A 295 5.03 -5.79 -1.93
C HIS A 295 5.63 -7.18 -1.68
N ASP A 296 6.88 -7.40 -2.05
CA ASP A 296 7.55 -8.69 -1.95
C ASP A 296 8.41 -8.80 -0.68
N LEU A 297 8.49 -10.00 -0.10
CA LEU A 297 9.32 -10.30 1.06
C LEU A 297 10.36 -11.36 0.72
N THR A 298 11.57 -11.21 1.26
CA THR A 298 12.68 -12.14 1.02
C THR A 298 13.54 -12.35 2.27
N TYR A 299 14.15 -13.52 2.37
CA TYR A 299 15.28 -13.76 3.29
C TYR A 299 16.64 -13.39 2.66
N ASN A 300 16.65 -13.14 1.34
CA ASN A 300 17.88 -12.94 0.59
C ASN A 300 18.23 -11.45 0.45
N MET A 301 19.30 -11.02 1.08
CA MET A 301 19.78 -9.63 1.00
C MET A 301 20.18 -9.17 -0.42
N GLN A 302 20.49 -10.11 -1.34
CA GLN A 302 20.76 -9.74 -2.73
C GLN A 302 19.48 -9.34 -3.46
N ASP A 303 18.35 -10.00 -3.17
CA ASP A 303 17.05 -9.65 -3.75
C ASP A 303 16.56 -8.33 -3.15
N TYR A 304 16.73 -8.12 -1.84
CA TYR A 304 16.50 -6.82 -1.20
C TYR A 304 17.23 -5.69 -1.93
N LYS A 305 18.51 -5.85 -2.22
CA LYS A 305 19.32 -4.81 -2.88
C LYS A 305 18.95 -4.55 -4.33
N LYS A 306 18.27 -5.48 -5.00
CA LYS A 306 17.93 -5.37 -6.44
C LYS A 306 16.60 -4.69 -6.72
N ALA A 307 15.62 -4.86 -5.84
CA ALA A 307 14.25 -4.40 -6.09
C ALA A 307 13.76 -3.48 -4.96
N ALA A 308 13.50 -2.23 -5.27
CA ALA A 308 13.07 -1.20 -4.31
C ALA A 308 11.81 -1.58 -3.52
N THR A 309 10.98 -2.45 -4.10
CA THR A 309 9.71 -2.93 -3.53
C THR A 309 9.84 -4.15 -2.63
N THR A 310 11.05 -4.74 -2.52
CA THR A 310 11.28 -5.94 -1.71
C THR A 310 11.77 -5.58 -0.32
N ILE A 311 11.16 -6.14 0.72
CA ILE A 311 11.57 -5.98 2.12
C ILE A 311 12.12 -7.31 2.65
N THR A 312 13.04 -7.27 3.64
CA THR A 312 13.46 -8.51 4.28
C THR A 312 12.41 -9.00 5.27
N VAL A 313 12.25 -10.33 5.37
CA VAL A 313 11.33 -10.96 6.33
C VAL A 313 11.64 -10.54 7.77
N GLN A 314 12.93 -10.41 8.11
CA GLN A 314 13.36 -9.98 9.43
C GLN A 314 12.97 -8.53 9.74
N LEU A 315 13.10 -7.62 8.76
CA LEU A 315 12.68 -6.22 8.93
C LEU A 315 11.17 -6.15 9.12
N PHE A 316 10.40 -6.89 8.31
CA PHE A 316 8.95 -6.95 8.44
C PHE A 316 8.52 -7.50 9.81
N ASP A 317 9.15 -8.58 10.31
CA ASP A 317 8.86 -9.12 11.65
C ASP A 317 9.15 -8.08 12.76
N GLN A 318 10.26 -7.34 12.64
CA GLN A 318 10.63 -6.28 13.57
C GLN A 318 9.63 -5.11 13.56
N GLU A 319 9.13 -4.72 12.40
CA GLU A 319 8.11 -3.69 12.23
C GLU A 319 6.78 -4.09 12.86
N MET A 320 6.32 -5.32 12.61
CA MET A 320 5.08 -5.84 13.18
C MET A 320 5.19 -6.02 14.71
N GLN A 321 6.34 -6.48 15.20
CA GLN A 321 6.62 -6.53 16.62
C GLN A 321 6.54 -5.14 17.26
N TYR A 322 7.11 -4.13 16.63
CA TYR A 322 7.04 -2.74 17.12
C TYR A 322 5.59 -2.25 17.25
N LEU A 323 4.75 -2.51 16.25
CA LEU A 323 3.33 -2.13 16.32
C LEU A 323 2.62 -2.81 17.49
N HIS A 324 2.81 -4.12 17.64
CA HIS A 324 2.23 -4.91 18.72
C HIS A 324 2.68 -4.37 20.10
N ASP A 325 4.00 -4.27 20.33
CA ASP A 325 4.57 -3.92 21.63
C ASP A 325 4.29 -2.47 22.04
N ASN A 326 4.05 -1.58 21.08
CA ASN A 326 3.70 -0.17 21.32
C ASN A 326 2.20 0.13 21.27
N GLY A 327 1.35 -0.91 21.24
CA GLY A 327 -0.09 -0.81 21.38
C GLY A 327 -0.80 -0.14 20.21
N PHE A 328 -0.26 -0.25 18.99
CA PHE A 328 -0.94 0.20 17.78
C PHE A 328 -2.13 -0.69 17.47
N LYS A 329 -3.25 -0.08 17.09
CA LYS A 329 -4.38 -0.79 16.48
C LYS A 329 -4.14 -0.86 14.98
N VAL A 330 -3.97 -2.07 14.46
CA VAL A 330 -3.87 -2.28 13.02
C VAL A 330 -5.27 -2.48 12.45
N LEU A 331 -5.67 -1.58 11.56
CA LEU A 331 -6.99 -1.54 10.94
C LEU A 331 -6.90 -2.00 9.49
N LEU A 332 -8.00 -2.53 8.97
CA LEU A 332 -8.15 -2.88 7.56
C LEU A 332 -8.59 -1.65 6.75
N LEU A 333 -8.20 -1.56 5.48
CA LEU A 333 -8.62 -0.44 4.64
C LEU A 333 -10.14 -0.46 4.39
N ASN A 334 -10.79 -1.62 4.31
CA ASN A 334 -12.25 -1.71 4.17
C ASN A 334 -13.04 -1.20 5.40
N GLN A 335 -12.35 -0.88 6.50
CA GLN A 335 -12.94 -0.18 7.63
C GLN A 335 -13.15 1.32 7.38
N PHE A 336 -12.64 1.88 6.28
CA PHE A 336 -13.07 3.20 5.86
C PHE A 336 -14.56 3.23 5.53
N GLY A 337 -15.22 4.25 6.00
CA GLY A 337 -16.57 4.64 5.63
C GLY A 337 -16.60 6.10 5.18
N PHE A 338 -17.60 6.45 4.40
CA PHE A 338 -17.82 7.80 3.94
C PHE A 338 -19.28 8.20 4.15
N ASN A 339 -19.49 9.37 4.73
CA ASN A 339 -20.83 9.95 4.89
C ASN A 339 -20.99 11.09 3.86
N PRO A 340 -21.85 10.91 2.84
CA PRO A 340 -22.04 11.92 1.80
C PRO A 340 -22.80 13.16 2.29
N THR A 341 -23.58 13.05 3.39
CA THR A 341 -24.38 14.17 3.90
C THR A 341 -23.49 15.26 4.49
N ASN A 342 -22.49 14.87 5.26
CA ASN A 342 -21.55 15.80 5.89
C ASN A 342 -20.14 15.77 5.29
N ASN A 343 -19.96 15.01 4.20
CA ASN A 343 -18.71 14.91 3.42
C ASN A 343 -17.49 14.58 4.27
N VAL A 344 -17.60 13.54 5.11
CA VAL A 344 -16.51 13.11 5.98
C VAL A 344 -16.25 11.61 5.90
N PHE A 345 -14.99 11.24 6.05
CA PHE A 345 -14.61 9.87 6.35
C PHE A 345 -14.95 9.52 7.80
N TYR A 346 -15.23 8.24 8.02
CA TYR A 346 -15.27 7.66 9.34
C TYR A 346 -14.67 6.26 9.31
N LEU A 347 -14.41 5.70 10.48
CA LEU A 347 -13.93 4.34 10.62
C LEU A 347 -15.07 3.45 11.13
N LYS A 348 -15.36 2.38 10.40
CA LYS A 348 -16.31 1.34 10.80
C LYS A 348 -15.68 0.45 11.87
N ASN A 349 -16.43 0.06 12.89
CA ASN A 349 -16.07 -1.01 13.83
C ASN A 349 -14.64 -0.92 14.40
N VAL A 350 -14.20 0.27 14.78
CA VAL A 350 -12.95 0.39 15.55
C VAL A 350 -13.19 -0.18 16.94
N PRO A 351 -12.50 -1.24 17.36
CA PRO A 351 -12.70 -1.79 18.69
C PRO A 351 -12.45 -0.72 19.73
N SER A 352 -13.46 -0.44 20.59
CA SER A 352 -13.26 0.40 21.74
C SER A 352 -12.32 -0.32 22.71
N TYR A 353 -11.15 0.25 22.93
CA TYR A 353 -10.20 -0.28 23.89
C TYR A 353 -10.64 0.11 25.31
N SER A 354 -11.60 -0.64 25.89
CA SER A 354 -11.82 -0.66 27.32
C SER A 354 -11.13 -1.90 27.89
N GLY A 355 -9.91 -1.72 28.42
CA GLY A 355 -9.31 -2.61 29.41
C GLY A 355 -8.80 -3.96 28.90
N MET A 356 -7.59 -4.01 28.35
CA MET A 356 -6.68 -5.11 28.66
C MET A 356 -5.76 -4.66 29.80
N THR A 357 -6.24 -4.78 31.02
CA THR A 357 -5.36 -4.93 32.17
C THR A 357 -4.67 -6.28 31.98
N ALA A 358 -3.36 -6.24 31.80
CA ALA A 358 -2.52 -7.40 31.88
C ALA A 358 -2.73 -8.08 33.23
N ASN A 359 -3.47 -9.19 33.27
CA ASN A 359 -3.39 -10.14 34.38
C ASN A 359 -2.10 -10.96 34.21
N ALA A 360 -0.98 -10.30 34.57
CA ALA A 360 0.27 -10.97 34.89
C ALA A 360 0.37 -11.11 36.41
N ALA A 361 -0.42 -11.97 37.01
CA ALA A 361 -0.19 -12.49 38.36
C ALA A 361 -1.17 -13.62 38.63
N THR A 362 -0.85 -14.83 38.22
CA THR A 362 -1.20 -16.06 38.98
C THR A 362 -0.58 -17.26 38.23
N LEU A 363 0.69 -17.50 38.45
CA LEU A 363 1.33 -18.80 38.31
C LEU A 363 2.53 -18.86 39.26
N LEU A 364 2.23 -18.88 40.56
CA LEU A 364 3.05 -19.43 41.62
C LEU A 364 2.08 -19.85 42.73
N GLY A 365 1.75 -21.11 42.74
CA GLY A 365 1.01 -21.86 43.71
C GLY A 365 1.08 -23.33 43.37
#